data_b8ae425422b8e7383b027e02a3a5e2b0
#
_entry.id   b8ae425422b8e7383b027e02a3a5e2b0
#
_cell.length_a   1.000
_cell.length_b   1.000
_cell.length_c   1.000
_cell.angle_alpha   90.00
_cell.angle_beta   90.00
_cell.angle_gamma   90.00
#
_symmetry.space_group_name_H-M   'P 1'
#
loop_
_entity.id
_entity.type
_entity.pdbx_description
1 polymer ?
#
loop_
_entity_poly.entity_id
_entity_poly.type
_entity_poly.pdbx_seq_one_letter_code
_entity_poly.pdbx_strand_id
1 'polypeptide(L)'
;DSIAFSADGECIGQGKSFKEDMLMVDLSSPKIESINFRRREENMYKALCLGVSDYFMKTRHQEAVIGLSGGIDSAVVAVIAAEAIGSENVHGVSLPSKFSSEHSLTDAQELANNLGIDYRIIPIQDAVEGVERILYSHFLGMKRDNTEENLQARIRGDLLMALSNKLGWLVLSTGNK
;
A
#
# COMPACT_ATOMS: atom_id res chain seq x y z
N ASP A 1 -16.25 1.78 16.37
CA ASP A 1 -17.17 2.85 16.81
C ASP A 1 -18.01 2.33 17.96
N SER A 2 -18.13 3.12 19.03
CA SER A 2 -19.07 2.84 20.12
C SER A 2 -20.26 3.78 19.99
N ILE A 3 -21.46 3.26 20.15
CA ILE A 3 -22.70 4.07 20.12
C ILE A 3 -23.50 3.73 21.36
N ALA A 4 -24.00 4.76 22.04
CA ALA A 4 -24.90 4.61 23.16
C ALA A 4 -26.33 4.98 22.71
N PHE A 5 -27.30 4.15 23.10
CA PHE A 5 -28.71 4.36 22.83
C PHE A 5 -29.47 4.52 24.13
N SER A 6 -30.51 5.39 24.15
CA SER A 6 -31.49 5.48 25.21
C SER A 6 -32.37 4.23 25.28
N ALA A 7 -33.20 4.12 26.32
CA ALA A 7 -34.19 3.04 26.42
C ALA A 7 -35.23 3.08 25.28
N ASP A 8 -35.45 4.25 24.70
CA ASP A 8 -36.39 4.48 23.59
C ASP A 8 -35.70 4.26 22.21
N GLY A 9 -34.41 3.89 22.17
CA GLY A 9 -33.67 3.59 20.95
C GLY A 9 -33.10 4.83 20.25
N GLU A 10 -33.07 5.98 20.92
CA GLU A 10 -32.45 7.19 20.39
C GLU A 10 -30.95 7.24 20.69
N CYS A 11 -30.13 7.69 19.73
CA CYS A 11 -28.69 7.85 19.93
C CYS A 11 -28.42 8.97 20.93
N ILE A 12 -27.71 8.65 22.01
CA ILE A 12 -27.35 9.57 23.08
C ILE A 12 -25.84 9.77 23.21
N GLY A 13 -25.09 9.19 22.29
CA GLY A 13 -23.66 9.42 22.17
C GLY A 13 -23.01 8.51 21.15
N GLN A 14 -22.03 9.02 20.42
CA GLN A 14 -21.23 8.29 19.44
C GLN A 14 -19.74 8.56 19.67
N GLY A 15 -18.97 7.52 19.92
CA GLY A 15 -17.52 7.58 20.03
C GLY A 15 -16.85 7.79 18.69
N LYS A 16 -15.59 8.25 18.71
CA LYS A 16 -14.80 8.46 17.50
C LYS A 16 -14.50 7.14 16.81
N SER A 17 -14.61 7.13 15.48
CA SER A 17 -14.23 5.98 14.66
C SER A 17 -12.73 5.90 14.46
N PHE A 18 -12.18 4.67 14.45
CA PHE A 18 -10.78 4.38 14.15
C PHE A 18 -9.75 5.04 15.08
N LYS A 19 -10.19 5.44 16.29
CA LYS A 19 -9.33 6.03 17.32
C LYS A 19 -9.78 5.55 18.69
N GLU A 20 -8.86 5.49 19.63
CA GLU A 20 -9.22 5.35 21.04
C GLU A 20 -10.04 6.57 21.47
N ASP A 21 -11.13 6.32 22.18
CA ASP A 21 -12.01 7.37 22.67
C ASP A 21 -12.71 6.94 23.96
N MET A 22 -13.01 7.92 24.80
CA MET A 22 -13.79 7.73 26.01
C MET A 22 -15.08 8.53 25.86
N LEU A 23 -16.20 7.83 25.68
CA LEU A 23 -17.51 8.41 25.60
C LEU A 23 -18.17 8.44 27.00
N MET A 24 -18.45 9.64 27.51
CA MET A 24 -19.23 9.84 28.74
C MET A 24 -20.66 10.24 28.40
N VAL A 25 -21.61 9.46 28.87
CA VAL A 25 -23.04 9.67 28.62
C VAL A 25 -23.78 9.81 29.94
N ASP A 26 -24.55 10.89 30.11
CA ASP A 26 -25.42 11.07 31.24
C ASP A 26 -26.80 10.41 30.96
N LEU A 27 -27.04 9.30 31.65
CA LEU A 27 -28.31 8.56 31.49
C LEU A 27 -29.50 9.20 32.17
N SER A 28 -29.26 10.14 33.11
CA SER A 28 -30.34 10.85 33.81
C SER A 28 -30.88 12.03 33.01
N SER A 29 -30.09 12.60 32.12
CA SER A 29 -30.46 13.70 31.23
C SER A 29 -29.81 13.53 29.87
N PRO A 30 -30.20 12.50 29.08
CA PRO A 30 -29.54 12.18 27.82
C PRO A 30 -29.80 13.29 26.79
N LYS A 31 -28.72 13.71 26.13
CA LYS A 31 -28.81 14.58 24.94
C LYS A 31 -28.94 13.69 23.72
N ILE A 32 -29.99 13.91 22.93
CA ILE A 32 -30.16 13.20 21.65
C ILE A 32 -29.15 13.75 20.66
N GLU A 33 -28.39 12.84 20.03
CA GLU A 33 -27.39 13.14 19.01
C GLU A 33 -27.77 12.44 17.69
N SER A 34 -27.45 13.05 16.58
CA SER A 34 -27.56 12.39 15.26
C SER A 34 -26.41 11.47 15.02
N ILE A 35 -26.68 10.24 14.61
CA ILE A 35 -25.61 9.30 14.20
C ILE A 35 -24.94 9.85 12.94
N ASN A 36 -23.63 10.06 13.03
CA ASN A 36 -22.86 10.50 11.89
C ASN A 36 -22.34 9.27 11.10
N PHE A 37 -23.05 8.95 10.02
CA PHE A 37 -22.63 7.91 9.09
C PHE A 37 -21.66 8.49 8.05
N ARG A 38 -20.41 8.06 8.10
CA ARG A 38 -19.44 8.36 7.05
C ARG A 38 -19.76 7.59 5.77
N ARG A 39 -19.26 8.07 4.63
CA ARG A 39 -19.33 7.33 3.37
C ARG A 39 -18.59 6.00 3.51
N ARG A 40 -19.07 4.99 2.80
CA ARG A 40 -18.50 3.65 2.83
C ARG A 40 -17.01 3.65 2.46
N GLU A 41 -16.64 4.41 1.44
CA GLU A 41 -15.28 4.52 0.93
C GLU A 41 -14.35 5.17 1.95
N GLU A 42 -14.81 6.20 2.65
CA GLU A 42 -14.08 6.85 3.74
C GLU A 42 -13.81 5.88 4.90
N ASN A 43 -14.82 5.10 5.27
CA ASN A 43 -14.66 4.08 6.31
C ASN A 43 -13.68 2.99 5.90
N MET A 44 -13.74 2.53 4.64
CA MET A 44 -12.79 1.54 4.12
C MET A 44 -11.37 2.08 4.14
N TYR A 45 -11.16 3.30 3.65
CA TYR A 45 -9.86 3.96 3.64
C TYR A 45 -9.27 4.06 5.06
N LYS A 46 -10.04 4.59 6.01
CA LYS A 46 -9.59 4.73 7.40
C LYS A 46 -9.31 3.40 8.08
N ALA A 47 -10.13 2.38 7.79
CA ALA A 47 -9.90 1.03 8.30
C ALA A 47 -8.59 0.44 7.76
N LEU A 48 -8.28 0.65 6.47
CA LEU A 48 -7.04 0.18 5.85
C LEU A 48 -5.82 0.91 6.44
N CYS A 49 -5.89 2.24 6.60
CA CYS A 49 -4.82 3.00 7.25
C CYS A 49 -4.57 2.52 8.69
N LEU A 50 -5.63 2.34 9.47
CA LEU A 50 -5.51 1.81 10.83
C LEU A 50 -4.91 0.40 10.84
N GLY A 51 -5.35 -0.48 9.94
CA GLY A 51 -4.84 -1.85 9.84
C GLY A 51 -3.35 -1.89 9.50
N VAL A 52 -2.90 -1.06 8.57
CA VAL A 52 -1.47 -0.93 8.21
C VAL A 52 -0.67 -0.38 9.39
N SER A 53 -1.10 0.72 10.01
CA SER A 53 -0.43 1.32 11.16
C SER A 53 -0.30 0.34 12.32
N ASP A 54 -1.37 -0.37 12.67
CA ASP A 54 -1.40 -1.38 13.73
C ASP A 54 -0.48 -2.56 13.42
N TYR A 55 -0.41 -3.00 12.16
CA TYR A 55 0.50 -4.06 11.74
C TYR A 55 1.97 -3.64 11.90
N PHE A 56 2.34 -2.43 11.45
CA PHE A 56 3.69 -1.89 11.60
C PHE A 56 4.09 -1.79 13.07
N MET A 57 3.21 -1.26 13.91
CA MET A 57 3.45 -1.14 15.35
C MET A 57 3.67 -2.51 16.00
N LYS A 58 2.82 -3.50 15.70
CA LYS A 58 2.89 -4.85 16.29
C LYS A 58 4.09 -5.65 15.80
N THR A 59 4.49 -5.48 14.56
CA THR A 59 5.65 -6.19 13.99
C THR A 59 6.97 -5.43 14.18
N ARG A 60 6.90 -4.20 14.73
CA ARG A 60 8.06 -3.31 14.97
C ARG A 60 8.79 -2.91 13.70
N HIS A 61 8.12 -2.90 12.56
CA HIS A 61 8.63 -2.27 11.35
C HIS A 61 8.37 -0.77 11.41
N GLN A 62 9.28 0.02 10.86
CA GLN A 62 9.17 1.48 10.82
C GLN A 62 8.97 1.99 9.41
N GLU A 63 9.55 1.34 8.43
CA GLU A 63 9.60 1.78 7.05
C GLU A 63 9.04 0.73 6.08
N ALA A 64 8.44 1.21 4.99
CA ALA A 64 7.86 0.39 3.93
C ALA A 64 8.53 0.62 2.59
N VAL A 65 8.62 -0.44 1.77
CA VAL A 65 8.96 -0.33 0.35
C VAL A 65 7.81 -0.82 -0.53
N ILE A 66 7.52 -0.08 -1.60
CA ILE A 66 6.41 -0.33 -2.51
C ILE A 66 6.91 -0.27 -3.95
N GLY A 67 6.59 -1.30 -4.74
CA GLY A 67 6.80 -1.25 -6.18
C GLY A 67 5.78 -0.33 -6.85
N LEU A 68 6.22 0.81 -7.38
CA LEU A 68 5.36 1.76 -8.10
C LEU A 68 5.39 1.44 -9.59
N SER A 69 4.25 0.98 -10.11
CA SER A 69 4.09 0.62 -11.53
C SER A 69 3.54 1.74 -12.41
N GLY A 70 3.13 2.87 -11.81
CA GLY A 70 2.31 3.89 -12.46
C GLY A 70 0.83 3.52 -12.55
N GLY A 71 0.42 2.34 -12.06
CA GLY A 71 -0.97 1.90 -12.01
C GLY A 71 -1.67 2.30 -10.71
N ILE A 72 -3.02 2.38 -10.78
CA ILE A 72 -3.87 2.82 -9.68
C ILE A 72 -3.72 1.97 -8.41
N ASP A 73 -3.52 0.66 -8.55
CA ASP A 73 -3.42 -0.24 -7.40
C ASP A 73 -2.20 0.10 -6.54
N SER A 74 -1.02 0.24 -7.17
CA SER A 74 0.20 0.64 -6.47
C SER A 74 0.10 2.06 -5.88
N ALA A 75 -0.61 2.96 -6.57
CA ALA A 75 -0.87 4.31 -6.09
C ALA A 75 -1.72 4.30 -4.81
N VAL A 76 -2.80 3.54 -4.78
CA VAL A 76 -3.66 3.40 -3.59
C VAL A 76 -2.88 2.84 -2.40
N VAL A 77 -2.04 1.82 -2.62
CA VAL A 77 -1.19 1.27 -1.54
C VAL A 77 -0.22 2.33 -1.01
N ALA A 78 0.40 3.12 -1.89
CA ALA A 78 1.31 4.20 -1.48
C ALA A 78 0.61 5.28 -0.66
N VAL A 79 -0.59 5.70 -1.07
CA VAL A 79 -1.41 6.67 -0.32
C VAL A 79 -1.77 6.14 1.06
N ILE A 80 -2.24 4.89 1.16
CA ILE A 80 -2.58 4.27 2.45
C ILE A 80 -1.35 4.14 3.34
N ALA A 81 -0.21 3.75 2.79
CA ALA A 81 1.03 3.62 3.55
C ALA A 81 1.50 4.98 4.08
N ALA A 82 1.53 6.01 3.23
CA ALA A 82 1.93 7.36 3.63
C ALA A 82 1.05 7.94 4.74
N GLU A 83 -0.26 7.73 4.68
CA GLU A 83 -1.19 8.14 5.74
C GLU A 83 -0.99 7.31 7.04
N ALA A 84 -0.70 6.01 6.91
CA ALA A 84 -0.63 5.10 8.05
C ALA A 84 0.66 5.20 8.86
N ILE A 85 1.81 5.41 8.20
CA ILE A 85 3.14 5.38 8.85
C ILE A 85 3.96 6.65 8.64
N GLY A 86 3.42 7.66 7.93
CA GLY A 86 4.14 8.88 7.55
C GLY A 86 4.87 8.76 6.22
N SER A 87 4.83 9.82 5.42
CA SER A 87 5.44 9.84 4.08
C SER A 87 6.95 9.62 4.11
N GLU A 88 7.62 10.10 5.14
CA GLU A 88 9.07 9.96 5.36
C GLU A 88 9.51 8.51 5.55
N ASN A 89 8.57 7.63 5.88
CA ASN A 89 8.82 6.21 6.14
C ASN A 89 8.40 5.31 4.95
N VAL A 90 8.05 5.90 3.81
CA VAL A 90 7.60 5.16 2.63
C VAL A 90 8.57 5.36 1.46
N HIS A 91 9.01 4.25 0.88
CA HIS A 91 9.95 4.20 -0.24
C HIS A 91 9.29 3.61 -1.48
N GLY A 92 9.03 4.45 -2.47
CA GLY A 92 8.53 4.04 -3.78
C GLY A 92 9.67 3.59 -4.69
N VAL A 93 9.53 2.46 -5.34
CA VAL A 93 10.53 1.94 -6.27
C VAL A 93 9.88 1.58 -7.60
N SER A 94 10.27 2.28 -8.67
CA SER A 94 9.92 1.87 -10.03
C SER A 94 10.99 0.92 -10.59
N LEU A 95 10.52 -0.17 -11.19
CA LEU A 95 11.34 -1.28 -11.69
C LEU A 95 11.09 -1.46 -13.20
N PRO A 96 11.51 -0.47 -14.04
CA PRO A 96 11.23 -0.50 -15.47
C PRO A 96 12.03 -1.58 -16.19
N SER A 97 11.39 -2.15 -17.22
CA SER A 97 12.02 -2.93 -18.28
C SER A 97 11.94 -2.15 -19.60
N LYS A 98 12.53 -2.68 -20.67
CA LYS A 98 12.44 -2.10 -22.02
C LYS A 98 11.00 -1.96 -22.55
N PHE A 99 10.03 -2.63 -21.93
CA PHE A 99 8.62 -2.58 -22.30
C PHE A 99 7.81 -1.61 -21.43
N SER A 100 8.42 -1.01 -20.42
CA SER A 100 7.73 -0.03 -19.57
C SER A 100 7.52 1.27 -20.32
N SER A 101 6.32 1.85 -20.21
CA SER A 101 6.04 3.14 -20.83
C SER A 101 6.68 4.30 -20.06
N GLU A 102 7.06 5.36 -20.76
CA GLU A 102 7.52 6.59 -20.12
C GLU A 102 6.45 7.21 -19.22
N HIS A 103 5.17 7.13 -19.64
CA HIS A 103 4.04 7.62 -18.85
C HIS A 103 3.96 6.94 -17.46
N SER A 104 4.17 5.63 -17.39
CA SER A 104 4.15 4.91 -16.10
C SER A 104 5.22 5.41 -15.13
N LEU A 105 6.40 5.78 -15.63
CA LEU A 105 7.47 6.35 -14.79
C LEU A 105 7.14 7.77 -14.35
N THR A 106 6.60 8.58 -15.26
CA THR A 106 6.17 9.95 -14.95
C THR A 106 5.07 9.94 -13.89
N ASP A 107 4.04 9.12 -14.08
CA ASP A 107 2.92 9.00 -13.13
C ASP A 107 3.40 8.54 -11.74
N ALA A 108 4.32 7.58 -11.69
CA ALA A 108 4.89 7.11 -10.44
C ALA A 108 5.73 8.20 -9.74
N GLN A 109 6.50 8.96 -10.50
CA GLN A 109 7.30 10.09 -9.98
C GLN A 109 6.42 11.22 -9.46
N GLU A 110 5.38 11.59 -10.21
CA GLU A 110 4.43 12.62 -9.79
C GLU A 110 3.67 12.21 -8.52
N LEU A 111 3.24 10.96 -8.45
CA LEU A 111 2.63 10.41 -7.25
C LEU A 111 3.57 10.53 -6.04
N ALA A 112 4.82 10.08 -6.20
CA ALA A 112 5.80 10.13 -5.13
C ALA A 112 6.07 11.56 -4.67
N ASN A 113 6.21 12.50 -5.59
CA ASN A 113 6.37 13.92 -5.29
C ASN A 113 5.16 14.50 -4.55
N ASN A 114 3.95 14.17 -4.98
CA ASN A 114 2.70 14.64 -4.35
C ASN A 114 2.51 14.08 -2.94
N LEU A 115 2.96 12.86 -2.69
CA LEU A 115 2.92 12.23 -1.38
C LEU A 115 4.09 12.64 -0.47
N GLY A 116 5.17 13.19 -1.04
CA GLY A 116 6.40 13.49 -0.30
C GLY A 116 7.17 12.27 0.15
N ILE A 117 7.09 11.16 -0.59
CA ILE A 117 7.80 9.90 -0.29
C ILE A 117 9.13 9.82 -1.04
N ASP A 118 10.10 9.04 -0.51
CA ASP A 118 11.32 8.70 -1.23
C ASP A 118 10.98 7.92 -2.51
N TYR A 119 11.66 8.24 -3.63
CA TYR A 119 11.41 7.58 -4.90
C TYR A 119 12.70 7.18 -5.60
N ARG A 120 12.75 5.92 -6.04
CA ARG A 120 13.92 5.34 -6.71
C ARG A 120 13.50 4.63 -8.01
N ILE A 121 14.38 4.68 -9.00
CA ILE A 121 14.23 3.95 -10.25
C ILE A 121 15.36 2.92 -10.33
N ILE A 122 15.01 1.65 -10.43
CA ILE A 122 15.94 0.52 -10.56
C ILE A 122 15.59 -0.27 -11.81
N PRO A 123 16.25 -0.03 -12.95
CA PRO A 123 16.00 -0.78 -14.19
C PRO A 123 16.30 -2.27 -14.00
N ILE A 124 15.41 -3.13 -14.51
CA ILE A 124 15.56 -4.58 -14.36
C ILE A 124 16.18 -5.27 -15.59
N GLN A 125 16.46 -4.51 -16.65
CA GLN A 125 16.82 -5.08 -17.95
C GLN A 125 18.05 -6.00 -17.89
N ASP A 126 19.11 -5.58 -17.20
CA ASP A 126 20.35 -6.37 -17.10
C ASP A 126 20.12 -7.71 -16.38
N ALA A 127 19.28 -7.70 -15.35
CA ALA A 127 18.91 -8.92 -14.62
C ALA A 127 18.08 -9.86 -15.48
N VAL A 128 17.13 -9.33 -16.25
CA VAL A 128 16.32 -10.11 -17.20
C VAL A 128 17.21 -10.76 -18.25
N GLU A 129 18.09 -9.98 -18.90
CA GLU A 129 19.01 -10.47 -19.91
C GLU A 129 20.01 -11.48 -19.34
N GLY A 130 20.43 -11.30 -18.09
CA GLY A 130 21.27 -12.25 -17.37
C GLY A 130 20.62 -13.62 -17.26
N VAL A 131 19.37 -13.67 -16.82
CA VAL A 131 18.62 -14.93 -16.70
C VAL A 131 18.28 -15.52 -18.07
N GLU A 132 17.84 -14.71 -19.03
CA GLU A 132 17.60 -15.17 -20.41
C GLU A 132 18.85 -15.80 -21.02
N ARG A 133 20.03 -15.24 -20.77
CA ARG A 133 21.32 -15.79 -21.25
C ARG A 133 21.63 -17.16 -20.63
N ILE A 134 21.38 -17.32 -19.34
CA ILE A 134 21.58 -18.61 -18.65
C ILE A 134 20.67 -19.70 -19.25
N LEU A 135 19.42 -19.33 -19.57
CA LEU A 135 18.41 -20.26 -20.06
C LEU A 135 18.43 -20.44 -21.59
N TYR A 136 19.24 -19.67 -22.30
CA TYR A 136 19.24 -19.61 -23.77
C TYR A 136 19.33 -20.99 -24.44
N SER A 137 20.26 -21.86 -24.01
CA SER A 137 20.43 -23.19 -24.59
C SER A 137 19.24 -24.11 -24.36
N HIS A 138 18.47 -23.88 -23.29
CA HIS A 138 17.29 -24.66 -22.93
C HIS A 138 16.04 -24.21 -23.69
N PHE A 139 15.99 -22.95 -24.14
CA PHE A 139 14.86 -22.35 -24.86
C PHE A 139 15.11 -22.20 -26.35
N LEU A 140 16.21 -22.77 -26.86
CA LEU A 140 16.56 -22.65 -28.27
C LEU A 140 15.45 -23.19 -29.20
N GLY A 141 14.96 -22.36 -30.10
CA GLY A 141 13.88 -22.70 -31.03
C GLY A 141 12.46 -22.56 -30.47
N MET A 142 12.32 -22.20 -29.19
CA MET A 142 11.01 -21.91 -28.60
C MET A 142 10.59 -20.46 -28.87
N LYS A 143 9.28 -20.23 -29.00
CA LYS A 143 8.72 -18.88 -29.10
C LYS A 143 8.59 -18.26 -27.72
N ARG A 144 8.73 -16.94 -27.65
CA ARG A 144 8.40 -16.17 -26.44
C ARG A 144 6.93 -16.33 -26.09
N ASP A 145 6.66 -16.44 -24.77
CA ASP A 145 5.32 -16.58 -24.21
C ASP A 145 5.22 -15.88 -22.83
N ASN A 146 4.30 -16.27 -21.99
CA ASN A 146 4.14 -15.71 -20.65
C ASN A 146 5.34 -15.99 -19.71
N THR A 147 6.30 -16.84 -20.13
CA THR A 147 7.50 -17.16 -19.32
C THR A 147 8.34 -15.91 -19.10
N GLU A 148 8.55 -15.11 -20.14
CA GLU A 148 9.37 -13.88 -20.06
C GLU A 148 8.70 -12.81 -19.22
N GLU A 149 7.37 -12.70 -19.27
CA GLU A 149 6.60 -11.77 -18.42
C GLU A 149 6.68 -12.20 -16.95
N ASN A 150 6.48 -13.48 -16.68
CA ASN A 150 6.59 -14.04 -15.35
C ASN A 150 8.00 -13.91 -14.78
N LEU A 151 9.04 -14.04 -15.61
CA LEU A 151 10.42 -13.81 -15.23
C LEU A 151 10.63 -12.38 -14.75
N GLN A 152 10.16 -11.40 -15.51
CA GLN A 152 10.25 -9.99 -15.11
C GLN A 152 9.52 -9.71 -13.80
N ALA A 153 8.34 -10.29 -13.60
CA ALA A 153 7.57 -10.13 -12.36
C ALA A 153 8.34 -10.69 -11.15
N ARG A 154 8.99 -11.85 -11.30
CA ARG A 154 9.81 -12.45 -10.23
C ARG A 154 11.06 -11.61 -9.93
N ILE A 155 11.78 -11.15 -10.96
CA ILE A 155 12.94 -10.27 -10.77
C ILE A 155 12.57 -9.00 -10.01
N ARG A 156 11.41 -8.37 -10.32
CA ARG A 156 10.91 -7.24 -9.54
C ARG A 156 10.68 -7.60 -8.08
N GLY A 157 10.06 -8.75 -7.83
CA GLY A 157 9.86 -9.24 -6.46
C GLY A 157 11.17 -9.48 -5.72
N ASP A 158 12.14 -10.12 -6.36
CA ASP A 158 13.47 -10.41 -5.78
C ASP A 158 14.22 -9.12 -5.42
N LEU A 159 14.17 -8.09 -6.28
CA LEU A 159 14.79 -6.80 -6.01
C LEU A 159 14.13 -6.06 -4.84
N LEU A 160 12.79 -6.05 -4.76
CA LEU A 160 12.09 -5.48 -3.62
C LEU A 160 12.40 -6.23 -2.32
N MET A 161 12.45 -7.56 -2.37
CA MET A 161 12.82 -8.37 -1.21
C MET A 161 14.29 -8.18 -0.80
N ALA A 162 15.20 -7.97 -1.75
CA ALA A 162 16.59 -7.65 -1.45
C ALA A 162 16.72 -6.31 -0.72
N LEU A 163 15.98 -5.28 -1.18
CA LEU A 163 15.91 -3.99 -0.49
C LEU A 163 15.34 -4.15 0.92
N SER A 164 14.21 -4.87 1.03
CA SER A 164 13.57 -5.19 2.30
C SER A 164 14.54 -5.80 3.31
N ASN A 165 15.20 -6.88 2.91
CA ASN A 165 16.12 -7.61 3.76
C ASN A 165 17.35 -6.79 4.17
N LYS A 166 17.84 -5.96 3.26
CA LYS A 166 19.08 -5.18 3.51
C LYS A 166 18.82 -3.94 4.34
N LEU A 167 17.67 -3.29 4.14
CA LEU A 167 17.34 -1.98 4.73
C LEU A 167 16.37 -2.11 5.91
N GLY A 168 15.78 -3.28 6.13
CA GLY A 168 14.80 -3.52 7.19
C GLY A 168 13.40 -3.00 6.84
N TRP A 169 13.14 -2.70 5.58
CA TRP A 169 11.85 -2.20 5.11
C TRP A 169 10.84 -3.33 4.90
N LEU A 170 9.59 -3.10 5.25
CA LEU A 170 8.52 -4.04 4.96
C LEU A 170 8.00 -3.85 3.52
N VAL A 171 8.00 -4.93 2.73
CA VAL A 171 7.40 -4.87 1.38
C VAL A 171 5.89 -4.82 1.49
N LEU A 172 5.28 -3.77 0.95
CA LEU A 172 3.84 -3.70 0.72
C LEU A 172 3.54 -3.96 -0.75
N SER A 173 2.65 -4.90 -1.02
CA SER A 173 2.24 -5.23 -2.38
C SER A 173 0.73 -5.20 -2.53
N THR A 174 0.28 -4.99 -3.76
CA THR A 174 -1.13 -5.16 -4.13
C THR A 174 -1.44 -6.63 -4.33
N GLY A 175 -2.60 -7.08 -3.82
CA GLY A 175 -3.15 -8.39 -4.18
C GLY A 175 -4.37 -8.17 -5.07
N ASN A 176 -4.36 -8.72 -6.28
CA ASN A 176 -5.54 -8.79 -7.13
C ASN A 176 -6.04 -10.23 -7.18
N LYS A 177 -7.26 -10.44 -6.69
CA LYS A 177 -7.95 -11.73 -6.78
C LYS A 177 -9.25 -11.57 -7.52
#